data_2efece23031d52ceda8fa569ec739cb3
#
_entry.id   2efece23031d52ceda8fa569ec739cb3
#
_cell.length_a   1.000
_cell.length_b   1.000
_cell.length_c   1.000
_cell.angle_alpha   90.00
_cell.angle_beta   90.00
_cell.angle_gamma   90.00
#
_symmetry.space_group_name_H-M   'P 1'
#
loop_
_entity.id
_entity.type
_entity.pdbx_description
1 polymer ?
#
loop_
_entity_poly.entity_id
_entity_poly.type
_entity_poly.pdbx_seq_one_letter_code
_entity_poly.pdbx_strand_id
1 'polypeptide(L)'
;LTGSENNKDVYIYHSFRKENGKSSSRIYKKLGKYNTLLEQFDGDRDKMMAWAREQADKETKLYKEATGKISVEFSKAACIPMNERRSFNVGYLFLQELCTQLRIDKICRTIKERHKYKYNLQAILTDLVYARILSPSSKLASYDYCQTLLEPPKYSLQDVYRSLSVIAEESDFIQSELYKNSNFLYPRNNRILYYDCTNYYFEIEEESDSKRYGKSKENRPNPIVTMGLFMDADGIPLAFDVYPGNQNEQTTLKPLESKILQDFNCSEFIYCSDSGLGSAANRRFNSLGNRAYIITHSLKKMKKEDREIALNPTQFRKVGSTKFIDLRTLDETDEEVYNTVYYKEVPVVTGNMDETLIVTYSPKYKAYQRRIRDRQIEHAEKIINTPGRKRKGKNQNDPMRFVKKTSVTPDGEIANKQVYNIDEEQIQKEEMYDGFYAVITNLEGDVSEIIRINKQRWEIEENFRIMKTEFEARPVYVRREERIKAHFMTCYISLLLYRLLEKKLGDAYTVSQILGTLRSMQMTLLNTCLLYTSPSPRDS
;
A
#
# COMPACT_ATOMS: atom_id res chain seq x y z
N LEU A 1 30.81 19.02 36.72
CA LEU A 1 30.37 20.43 36.76
C LEU A 1 31.35 21.30 35.99
N THR A 2 30.89 22.03 34.99
CA THR A 2 31.71 22.95 34.18
C THR A 2 30.93 24.25 33.97
N GLY A 3 31.56 25.40 34.10
CA GLY A 3 30.98 26.73 33.91
C GLY A 3 31.41 27.74 34.98
N SER A 4 31.09 29.05 34.78
CA SER A 4 31.28 30.11 35.77
C SER A 4 30.33 29.94 36.97
N GLU A 5 30.61 30.59 38.10
CA GLU A 5 29.86 30.39 39.36
C GLU A 5 28.32 30.51 39.21
N ASN A 6 27.86 31.37 38.33
CA ASN A 6 26.43 31.60 38.13
C ASN A 6 25.80 30.81 36.96
N ASN A 7 26.58 30.01 36.19
CA ASN A 7 26.07 29.29 35.03
C ASN A 7 26.78 27.93 34.85
N LYS A 8 26.67 27.08 35.88
CA LYS A 8 27.23 25.73 35.87
C LYS A 8 26.24 24.75 35.23
N ASP A 9 26.76 23.87 34.38
CA ASP A 9 26.00 22.75 33.81
C ASP A 9 26.53 21.42 34.36
N VAL A 10 25.65 20.43 34.46
CA VAL A 10 25.99 19.06 34.86
C VAL A 10 26.09 18.20 33.60
N TYR A 11 27.22 17.53 33.43
CA TYR A 11 27.52 16.68 32.29
C TYR A 11 27.94 15.28 32.68
N ILE A 12 27.66 14.30 31.86
CA ILE A 12 28.31 12.98 31.86
C ILE A 12 29.54 13.07 30.94
N TYR A 13 30.68 12.60 31.41
CA TYR A 13 31.93 12.56 30.65
C TYR A 13 32.28 11.12 30.29
N HIS A 14 32.70 10.91 29.03
CA HIS A 14 33.31 9.67 28.58
C HIS A 14 34.83 9.80 28.69
N SER A 15 35.45 8.99 29.54
CA SER A 15 36.92 8.94 29.71
C SER A 15 37.51 7.89 28.76
N PHE A 16 38.57 8.24 28.06
CA PHE A 16 39.26 7.36 27.12
C PHE A 16 40.78 7.57 27.17
N ARG A 17 41.56 6.58 26.75
CA ARG A 17 43.01 6.71 26.59
C ARG A 17 43.32 7.09 25.14
N LYS A 18 44.12 8.13 24.96
CA LYS A 18 44.69 8.50 23.66
C LYS A 18 45.77 7.49 23.25
N GLU A 19 46.11 7.46 21.95
CA GLU A 19 47.20 6.59 21.43
C GLU A 19 48.54 6.78 22.13
N ASN A 20 48.82 7.95 22.67
CA ASN A 20 50.02 8.25 23.47
C ASN A 20 49.94 7.78 24.92
N GLY A 21 48.93 6.98 25.30
CA GLY A 21 48.76 6.43 26.64
C GLY A 21 48.15 7.37 27.67
N LYS A 22 48.00 8.69 27.36
CA LYS A 22 47.43 9.67 28.30
C LYS A 22 45.91 9.55 28.38
N SER A 23 45.35 9.67 29.58
CA SER A 23 43.92 9.73 29.83
C SER A 23 43.34 11.04 29.32
N SER A 24 42.18 11.00 28.68
CA SER A 24 41.42 12.16 28.22
C SER A 24 39.94 11.92 28.46
N SER A 25 39.14 13.00 28.46
CA SER A 25 37.70 12.90 28.57
C SER A 25 36.99 13.84 27.60
N ARG A 26 35.83 13.46 27.14
CA ARG A 26 34.93 14.31 26.33
C ARG A 26 33.54 14.32 26.92
N ILE A 27 32.81 15.39 26.69
CA ILE A 27 31.41 15.47 27.08
C ILE A 27 30.63 14.40 26.28
N TYR A 28 29.92 13.54 27.00
CA TYR A 28 29.06 12.51 26.43
C TYR A 28 27.60 12.99 26.37
N LYS A 29 27.08 13.50 27.51
CA LYS A 29 25.69 13.95 27.61
C LYS A 29 25.57 15.11 28.60
N LYS A 30 24.75 16.10 28.27
CA LYS A 30 24.36 17.17 29.17
C LYS A 30 23.14 16.74 29.98
N LEU A 31 23.18 16.81 31.30
CA LEU A 31 22.03 16.48 32.16
C LEU A 31 21.14 17.69 32.43
N GLY A 32 21.70 18.89 32.46
CA GLY A 32 20.95 20.12 32.66
C GLY A 32 21.76 21.22 33.33
N LYS A 33 21.09 22.38 33.56
CA LYS A 33 21.68 23.48 34.34
C LYS A 33 21.69 23.11 35.82
N TYR A 34 22.81 23.40 36.52
CA TYR A 34 22.99 23.05 37.92
C TYR A 34 21.90 23.62 38.82
N ASN A 35 21.57 24.92 38.69
CA ASN A 35 20.53 25.56 39.51
C ASN A 35 19.16 24.96 39.28
N THR A 36 18.79 24.72 38.06
CA THR A 36 17.49 24.08 37.70
C THR A 36 17.37 22.65 38.24
N LEU A 37 18.49 21.89 38.19
CA LEU A 37 18.51 20.55 38.76
C LEU A 37 18.50 20.61 40.30
N LEU A 38 19.20 21.55 40.90
CA LEU A 38 19.22 21.71 42.36
C LEU A 38 17.83 22.05 42.93
N GLU A 39 17.08 22.88 42.21
CA GLU A 39 15.67 23.20 42.54
C GLU A 39 14.77 21.95 42.50
N GLN A 40 14.96 21.05 41.54
CA GLN A 40 14.22 19.80 41.44
C GLN A 40 14.47 18.84 42.61
N PHE A 41 15.54 19.04 43.35
CA PHE A 41 15.91 18.24 44.53
C PHE A 41 15.83 19.05 45.83
N ASP A 42 14.93 20.04 45.89
CA ASP A 42 14.69 20.88 47.07
C ASP A 42 15.98 21.54 47.66
N GLY A 43 16.95 21.88 46.78
CA GLY A 43 18.22 22.45 47.18
C GLY A 43 19.24 21.45 47.73
N ASP A 44 18.92 20.16 47.77
CA ASP A 44 19.81 19.10 48.29
C ASP A 44 20.79 18.66 47.19
N ARG A 45 22.02 19.15 47.31
CA ARG A 45 23.10 18.85 46.39
C ARG A 45 23.49 17.36 46.38
N ASP A 46 23.41 16.68 47.50
CA ASP A 46 23.87 15.30 47.60
C ASP A 46 22.86 14.36 46.92
N LYS A 47 21.58 14.63 47.07
CA LYS A 47 20.53 13.92 46.31
C LYS A 47 20.65 14.16 44.81
N MET A 48 20.85 15.40 44.37
CA MET A 48 21.04 15.72 42.95
C MET A 48 22.28 15.01 42.38
N MET A 49 23.39 14.98 43.14
CA MET A 49 24.62 14.30 42.68
C MET A 49 24.46 12.77 42.68
N ALA A 50 23.71 12.20 43.61
CA ALA A 50 23.37 10.78 43.62
C ALA A 50 22.53 10.41 42.37
N TRP A 51 21.53 11.20 42.07
CA TRP A 51 20.75 11.06 40.82
C TRP A 51 21.64 11.18 39.58
N ALA A 52 22.50 12.16 39.50
CA ALA A 52 23.41 12.35 38.36
C ALA A 52 24.38 11.16 38.19
N ARG A 53 24.83 10.53 39.26
CA ARG A 53 25.62 9.29 39.24
C ARG A 53 24.79 8.11 38.71
N GLU A 54 23.55 7.97 39.19
CA GLU A 54 22.64 6.92 38.69
C GLU A 54 22.40 7.06 37.16
N GLN A 55 22.21 8.29 36.65
CA GLN A 55 22.10 8.52 35.21
C GLN A 55 23.40 8.15 34.47
N ALA A 56 24.57 8.49 35.02
CA ALA A 56 25.87 8.13 34.46
C ALA A 56 26.07 6.60 34.43
N ASP A 57 25.62 5.88 35.46
CA ASP A 57 25.71 4.42 35.51
C ASP A 57 24.75 3.76 34.47
N LYS A 58 23.54 4.28 34.31
CA LYS A 58 22.60 3.85 33.25
C LYS A 58 23.21 4.04 31.86
N GLU A 59 23.74 5.24 31.58
CA GLU A 59 24.37 5.54 30.28
C GLU A 59 25.64 4.70 30.07
N THR A 60 26.41 4.44 31.13
CA THR A 60 27.61 3.57 31.08
C THR A 60 27.21 2.13 30.73
N LYS A 61 26.09 1.63 31.28
CA LYS A 61 25.59 0.30 30.97
C LYS A 61 25.15 0.20 29.50
N LEU A 62 24.34 1.17 29.03
CA LEU A 62 23.92 1.26 27.65
C LEU A 62 25.10 1.39 26.67
N TYR A 63 26.09 2.22 27.02
CA TYR A 63 27.30 2.38 26.21
C TYR A 63 28.12 1.07 26.13
N LYS A 64 28.29 0.36 27.26
CA LYS A 64 28.99 -0.93 27.29
C LYS A 64 28.25 -2.00 26.50
N GLU A 65 26.91 -2.04 26.56
CA GLU A 65 26.07 -2.94 25.76
C GLU A 65 26.23 -2.63 24.28
N ALA A 66 26.23 -1.35 23.89
CA ALA A 66 26.33 -0.93 22.49
C ALA A 66 27.77 -1.05 21.90
N THR A 67 28.80 -0.90 22.73
CA THR A 67 30.22 -0.88 22.28
C THR A 67 31.03 -2.08 22.76
N GLY A 68 30.40 -3.03 23.45
CA GLY A 68 31.06 -4.23 23.98
C GLY A 68 31.72 -5.04 22.86
N LYS A 69 33.05 -5.18 22.92
CA LYS A 69 33.79 -6.06 22.01
C LYS A 69 33.64 -7.49 22.49
N ILE A 70 33.08 -8.33 21.64
CA ILE A 70 33.08 -9.78 21.82
C ILE A 70 34.35 -10.31 21.12
N SER A 71 35.25 -10.93 21.86
CA SER A 71 36.37 -11.65 21.28
C SER A 71 35.99 -13.09 21.03
N VAL A 72 36.06 -13.52 19.78
CA VAL A 72 35.80 -14.91 19.39
C VAL A 72 37.11 -15.52 18.94
N GLU A 73 37.51 -16.63 19.59
CA GLU A 73 38.68 -17.38 19.20
C GLU A 73 38.32 -18.35 18.07
N PHE A 74 38.98 -18.24 16.92
CA PHE A 74 38.86 -19.18 15.82
C PHE A 74 40.06 -20.12 15.81
N SER A 75 39.80 -21.42 15.88
CA SER A 75 40.85 -22.45 15.67
C SER A 75 41.07 -22.62 14.17
N LYS A 76 42.31 -22.49 13.73
CA LYS A 76 42.74 -22.77 12.35
C LYS A 76 42.50 -24.26 11.94
N ALA A 77 42.39 -25.17 12.91
CA ALA A 77 42.16 -26.58 12.70
C ALA A 77 40.65 -26.96 12.65
N ALA A 78 39.75 -26.06 13.05
CA ALA A 78 38.32 -26.32 13.03
C ALA A 78 37.74 -26.04 11.65
N CYS A 79 37.43 -27.07 10.89
CA CYS A 79 36.68 -26.94 9.64
C CYS A 79 35.19 -26.95 9.91
N ILE A 80 34.43 -26.08 9.20
CA ILE A 80 32.98 -26.17 9.17
C ILE A 80 32.61 -27.38 8.32
N PRO A 81 31.82 -28.35 8.84
CA PRO A 81 31.39 -29.50 8.05
C PRO A 81 30.70 -29.07 6.75
N MET A 82 30.94 -29.81 5.67
CA MET A 82 30.28 -29.58 4.39
C MET A 82 28.77 -29.72 4.60
N ASN A 83 27.99 -28.76 4.12
CA ASN A 83 26.54 -28.63 4.28
C ASN A 83 26.04 -28.12 5.67
N GLU A 84 26.92 -27.75 6.61
CA GLU A 84 26.48 -27.05 7.81
C GLU A 84 26.25 -25.56 7.51
N ARG A 85 24.98 -25.14 7.66
CA ARG A 85 24.65 -23.72 7.55
C ARG A 85 24.81 -23.05 8.90
N ARG A 86 25.55 -21.94 8.94
CA ARG A 86 25.76 -21.12 10.14
C ARG A 86 25.24 -19.69 10.02
N SER A 87 24.89 -19.27 8.82
CA SER A 87 24.30 -17.94 8.59
C SER A 87 22.83 -18.08 8.17
N PHE A 88 21.96 -17.36 8.86
CA PHE A 88 20.50 -17.45 8.73
C PHE A 88 19.91 -16.05 8.56
N ASN A 89 18.89 -15.89 7.70
CA ASN A 89 18.07 -14.69 7.71
C ASN A 89 17.25 -14.65 9.00
N VAL A 90 17.27 -13.51 9.70
CA VAL A 90 16.54 -13.29 10.94
C VAL A 90 15.46 -12.21 10.82
N GLY A 91 15.30 -11.61 9.64
CA GLY A 91 14.24 -10.64 9.38
C GLY A 91 12.83 -11.20 9.58
N TYR A 92 12.65 -12.53 9.41
CA TYR A 92 11.38 -13.18 9.67
C TYR A 92 10.94 -13.14 11.14
N LEU A 93 11.87 -12.97 12.10
CA LEU A 93 11.53 -12.93 13.54
C LEU A 93 10.63 -11.73 13.88
N PHE A 94 10.79 -10.60 13.18
CA PHE A 94 9.87 -9.46 13.33
C PHE A 94 8.47 -9.79 12.82
N LEU A 95 8.37 -10.58 11.74
CA LEU A 95 7.10 -11.06 11.21
C LEU A 95 6.48 -12.11 12.13
N GLN A 96 7.30 -12.96 12.75
CA GLN A 96 6.88 -13.96 13.73
C GLN A 96 6.26 -13.32 14.96
N GLU A 97 6.85 -12.23 15.45
CA GLU A 97 6.29 -11.45 16.56
C GLU A 97 4.90 -10.89 16.19
N LEU A 98 4.75 -10.32 15.00
CA LEU A 98 3.44 -9.85 14.52
C LEU A 98 2.43 -11.00 14.38
N CYS A 99 2.84 -12.16 13.87
CA CYS A 99 1.99 -13.35 13.80
C CYS A 99 1.51 -13.80 15.17
N THR A 100 2.40 -13.73 16.18
CA THR A 100 2.08 -14.04 17.59
C THR A 100 1.07 -13.04 18.16
N GLN A 101 1.29 -11.76 17.93
CA GLN A 101 0.39 -10.70 18.37
C GLN A 101 -0.98 -10.80 17.68
N LEU A 102 -1.04 -11.19 16.41
CA LEU A 102 -2.27 -11.47 15.66
C LEU A 102 -2.93 -12.80 16.05
N ARG A 103 -2.34 -13.54 16.98
CA ARG A 103 -2.86 -14.81 17.49
C ARG A 103 -3.16 -15.84 16.39
N ILE A 104 -2.28 -15.93 15.40
CA ILE A 104 -2.42 -16.91 14.29
C ILE A 104 -2.45 -18.34 14.85
N ASP A 105 -1.75 -18.61 15.97
CA ASP A 105 -1.81 -19.88 16.70
C ASP A 105 -3.22 -20.25 17.12
N LYS A 106 -3.96 -19.30 17.70
CA LYS A 106 -5.34 -19.51 18.14
C LYS A 106 -6.28 -19.73 16.94
N ILE A 107 -6.13 -18.94 15.88
CA ILE A 107 -6.90 -19.11 14.64
C ILE A 107 -6.69 -20.53 14.09
N CYS A 108 -5.44 -20.97 13.94
CA CYS A 108 -5.12 -22.29 13.41
C CYS A 108 -5.56 -23.44 14.35
N ARG A 109 -5.57 -23.22 15.67
CA ARG A 109 -6.11 -24.17 16.64
C ARG A 109 -7.61 -24.36 16.47
N THR A 110 -8.37 -23.29 16.35
CA THR A 110 -9.82 -23.34 16.09
C THR A 110 -10.13 -24.03 14.76
N ILE A 111 -9.33 -23.77 13.71
CA ILE A 111 -9.46 -24.48 12.44
C ILE A 111 -9.21 -25.99 12.61
N LYS A 112 -8.20 -26.36 13.40
CA LYS A 112 -7.89 -27.78 13.66
C LYS A 112 -9.03 -28.53 14.34
N GLU A 113 -9.84 -27.87 15.15
CA GLU A 113 -11.02 -28.47 15.79
C GLU A 113 -12.13 -28.83 14.79
N ARG A 114 -12.17 -28.13 13.65
CA ARG A 114 -13.14 -28.35 12.56
C ARG A 114 -12.69 -29.35 11.53
N HIS A 115 -11.36 -29.55 11.40
CA HIS A 115 -10.73 -30.35 10.34
C HIS A 115 -9.89 -31.51 10.88
N LYS A 116 -9.92 -32.64 10.19
CA LYS A 116 -9.14 -33.84 10.55
C LYS A 116 -7.81 -33.88 9.77
N TYR A 117 -6.78 -33.16 10.27
CA TYR A 117 -5.41 -33.24 9.73
C TYR A 117 -4.38 -33.37 10.85
N LYS A 118 -3.17 -33.89 10.51
CA LYS A 118 -2.09 -34.17 11.49
C LYS A 118 -0.95 -33.16 11.44
N TYR A 119 -0.82 -32.40 10.34
CA TYR A 119 0.26 -31.42 10.15
C TYR A 119 0.03 -30.14 11.02
N ASN A 120 1.11 -29.38 11.20
CA ASN A 120 1.04 -28.10 11.90
C ASN A 120 0.64 -26.99 10.91
N LEU A 121 -0.65 -26.65 10.86
CA LEU A 121 -1.19 -25.61 9.95
C LEU A 121 -0.60 -24.23 10.26
N GLN A 122 -0.37 -23.88 11.54
CA GLN A 122 0.21 -22.62 11.94
C GLN A 122 1.61 -22.46 11.34
N ALA A 123 2.50 -23.43 11.54
CA ALA A 123 3.85 -23.38 11.01
C ALA A 123 3.84 -23.24 9.47
N ILE A 124 3.00 -24.03 8.78
CA ILE A 124 2.89 -23.94 7.32
C ILE A 124 2.43 -22.55 6.87
N LEU A 125 1.38 -22.02 7.49
CA LEU A 125 0.80 -20.73 7.12
C LEU A 125 1.80 -19.58 7.35
N THR A 126 2.45 -19.56 8.53
CA THR A 126 3.42 -18.50 8.85
C THR A 126 4.66 -18.60 7.97
N ASP A 127 5.19 -19.79 7.71
CA ASP A 127 6.34 -19.99 6.83
C ASP A 127 6.04 -19.54 5.39
N LEU A 128 4.85 -19.87 4.87
CA LEU A 128 4.42 -19.40 3.55
C LEU A 128 4.32 -17.86 3.48
N VAL A 129 3.93 -17.20 4.58
CA VAL A 129 3.88 -15.74 4.68
C VAL A 129 5.29 -15.16 4.77
N TYR A 130 6.18 -15.73 5.59
CA TYR A 130 7.57 -15.28 5.69
C TYR A 130 8.28 -15.40 4.34
N ALA A 131 8.15 -16.56 3.69
CA ALA A 131 8.73 -16.75 2.37
C ALA A 131 8.14 -15.76 1.34
N ARG A 132 6.85 -15.43 1.40
CA ARG A 132 6.22 -14.46 0.49
C ARG A 132 6.78 -13.05 0.64
N ILE A 133 7.16 -12.65 1.84
CA ILE A 133 7.75 -11.33 2.13
C ILE A 133 9.25 -11.30 1.83
N LEU A 134 9.98 -12.34 2.24
CA LEU A 134 11.45 -12.34 2.22
C LEU A 134 12.04 -12.89 0.92
N SER A 135 11.43 -13.92 0.35
CA SER A 135 11.88 -14.62 -0.87
C SER A 135 10.68 -15.10 -1.69
N PRO A 136 9.92 -14.13 -2.29
CA PRO A 136 8.71 -14.46 -3.02
C PRO A 136 8.98 -15.41 -4.19
N SER A 137 8.22 -16.52 -4.25
CA SER A 137 8.38 -17.54 -5.28
C SER A 137 7.21 -18.54 -5.30
N SER A 138 7.36 -19.67 -6.00
CA SER A 138 6.43 -20.80 -5.99
C SER A 138 6.33 -21.45 -4.61
N LYS A 139 5.30 -22.27 -4.37
CA LYS A 139 5.15 -22.99 -3.09
C LYS A 139 6.28 -23.98 -2.80
N LEU A 140 6.82 -24.61 -3.84
CA LEU A 140 8.00 -25.47 -3.72
C LEU A 140 9.22 -24.67 -3.28
N ALA A 141 9.56 -23.60 -4.01
CA ALA A 141 10.70 -22.75 -3.66
C ALA A 141 10.54 -22.05 -2.30
N SER A 142 9.30 -21.70 -1.92
CA SER A 142 9.00 -21.17 -0.57
C SER A 142 9.31 -22.22 0.51
N TYR A 143 8.94 -23.49 0.30
CA TYR A 143 9.26 -24.58 1.20
C TYR A 143 10.78 -24.77 1.33
N ASP A 144 11.50 -24.79 0.19
CA ASP A 144 12.96 -24.93 0.18
C ASP A 144 13.64 -23.74 0.88
N TYR A 145 13.14 -22.51 0.67
CA TYR A 145 13.62 -21.33 1.37
C TYR A 145 13.44 -21.47 2.90
N CYS A 146 12.27 -21.92 3.36
CA CYS A 146 12.00 -22.10 4.79
C CYS A 146 12.92 -23.13 5.46
N GLN A 147 13.43 -24.14 4.71
CA GLN A 147 14.48 -25.04 5.21
C GLN A 147 15.78 -24.33 5.55
N THR A 148 15.95 -23.09 5.09
CA THR A 148 17.14 -22.29 5.31
C THR A 148 17.01 -21.29 6.47
N LEU A 149 15.85 -21.21 7.11
CA LEU A 149 15.62 -20.38 8.28
C LEU A 149 16.24 -20.98 9.54
N LEU A 150 16.37 -20.20 10.58
CA LEU A 150 16.91 -20.64 11.87
C LEU A 150 16.07 -21.77 12.49
N GLU A 151 14.76 -21.73 12.26
CA GLU A 151 13.80 -22.73 12.69
C GLU A 151 13.22 -23.46 11.46
N PRO A 152 13.90 -24.47 10.93
CA PRO A 152 13.46 -25.16 9.72
C PRO A 152 12.13 -25.90 9.92
N PRO A 153 11.29 -26.00 8.89
CA PRO A 153 10.00 -26.69 8.96
C PRO A 153 10.13 -28.16 9.34
N LYS A 154 9.21 -28.60 10.22
CA LYS A 154 9.06 -30.01 10.65
C LYS A 154 7.87 -30.71 9.96
N TYR A 155 7.43 -30.19 8.82
CA TYR A 155 6.35 -30.73 8.00
C TYR A 155 6.88 -31.02 6.58
N SER A 156 6.15 -31.82 5.81
CA SER A 156 6.55 -32.18 4.45
C SER A 156 5.98 -31.18 3.42
N LEU A 157 6.57 -31.13 2.23
CA LEU A 157 6.03 -30.39 1.08
C LEU A 157 4.60 -30.83 0.74
N GLN A 158 4.29 -32.13 0.92
CA GLN A 158 2.93 -32.63 0.69
C GLN A 158 1.90 -32.00 1.66
N ASP A 159 2.31 -31.76 2.91
CA ASP A 159 1.47 -31.12 3.89
C ASP A 159 1.21 -29.65 3.54
N VAL A 160 2.20 -28.97 2.91
CA VAL A 160 2.00 -27.62 2.35
C VAL A 160 0.85 -27.64 1.34
N TYR A 161 0.87 -28.54 0.35
CA TYR A 161 -0.18 -28.59 -0.66
C TYR A 161 -1.55 -29.03 -0.10
N ARG A 162 -1.58 -29.85 0.95
CA ARG A 162 -2.82 -30.25 1.64
C ARG A 162 -3.40 -29.08 2.46
N SER A 163 -2.54 -28.31 3.11
CA SER A 163 -2.97 -27.17 3.93
C SER A 163 -3.63 -26.07 3.09
N LEU A 164 -3.24 -25.91 1.81
CA LEU A 164 -3.82 -24.89 0.94
C LEU A 164 -5.34 -25.04 0.80
N SER A 165 -5.88 -26.29 0.73
CA SER A 165 -7.33 -26.50 0.66
C SER A 165 -8.03 -26.06 1.95
N VAL A 166 -7.46 -26.37 3.12
CA VAL A 166 -8.00 -25.94 4.42
C VAL A 166 -7.94 -24.40 4.57
N ILE A 167 -6.83 -23.77 4.18
CA ILE A 167 -6.67 -22.32 4.20
C ILE A 167 -7.71 -21.64 3.31
N ALA A 168 -8.02 -22.21 2.16
CA ALA A 168 -9.03 -21.67 1.24
C ALA A 168 -10.45 -21.79 1.79
N GLU A 169 -10.78 -22.93 2.38
CA GLU A 169 -12.08 -23.22 2.98
C GLU A 169 -12.36 -22.30 4.17
N GLU A 170 -11.37 -22.09 5.03
CA GLU A 170 -11.46 -21.22 6.21
C GLU A 170 -11.11 -19.75 5.94
N SER A 171 -11.02 -19.35 4.67
CA SER A 171 -10.58 -18.02 4.26
C SER A 171 -11.35 -16.89 4.95
N ASP A 172 -12.67 -16.98 5.01
CA ASP A 172 -13.52 -15.93 5.57
C ASP A 172 -13.35 -15.84 7.09
N PHE A 173 -13.24 -16.99 7.75
CA PHE A 173 -12.94 -17.06 9.18
C PHE A 173 -11.56 -16.48 9.51
N ILE A 174 -10.52 -16.84 8.74
CA ILE A 174 -9.16 -16.32 8.95
C ILE A 174 -9.16 -14.79 8.81
N GLN A 175 -9.80 -14.24 7.79
CA GLN A 175 -9.87 -12.79 7.57
C GLN A 175 -10.57 -12.07 8.72
N SER A 176 -11.73 -12.55 9.16
CA SER A 176 -12.49 -11.94 10.24
C SER A 176 -11.74 -11.95 11.58
N GLU A 177 -11.07 -13.06 11.91
CA GLU A 177 -10.27 -13.15 13.13
C GLU A 177 -8.99 -12.29 13.08
N LEU A 178 -8.32 -12.24 11.93
CA LEU A 178 -7.17 -11.34 11.72
C LEU A 178 -7.58 -9.87 11.87
N TYR A 179 -8.73 -9.48 11.33
CA TYR A 179 -9.27 -8.13 11.51
C TYR A 179 -9.51 -7.84 13.00
N LYS A 180 -10.25 -8.69 13.71
CA LYS A 180 -10.52 -8.54 15.15
C LYS A 180 -9.23 -8.42 15.96
N ASN A 181 -8.26 -9.30 15.71
CA ASN A 181 -6.99 -9.31 16.42
C ASN A 181 -6.11 -8.11 16.08
N SER A 182 -6.15 -7.62 14.83
CA SER A 182 -5.39 -6.44 14.42
C SER A 182 -5.82 -5.16 15.15
N ASN A 183 -7.08 -5.05 15.59
CA ASN A 183 -7.56 -3.91 16.39
C ASN A 183 -6.86 -3.78 17.76
N PHE A 184 -6.32 -4.88 18.30
CA PHE A 184 -5.53 -4.83 19.55
C PHE A 184 -4.10 -4.35 19.31
N LEU A 185 -3.60 -4.46 18.09
CA LEU A 185 -2.24 -4.04 17.73
C LEU A 185 -2.21 -2.59 17.26
N TYR A 186 -3.21 -2.22 16.49
CA TYR A 186 -3.37 -0.90 15.91
C TYR A 186 -4.87 -0.60 15.79
N PRO A 187 -5.37 0.51 16.38
CA PRO A 187 -6.77 0.88 16.26
C PRO A 187 -7.16 1.07 14.80
N ARG A 188 -8.01 0.17 14.28
CA ARG A 188 -8.43 0.17 12.87
C ARG A 188 -9.43 1.30 12.61
N ASN A 189 -9.15 2.14 11.64
CA ASN A 189 -10.06 3.20 11.21
C ASN A 189 -11.01 2.70 10.12
N ASN A 190 -12.03 1.98 10.53
CA ASN A 190 -13.04 1.39 9.65
C ASN A 190 -14.20 2.35 9.29
N ARG A 191 -14.14 3.62 9.69
CA ARG A 191 -15.13 4.64 9.30
C ARG A 191 -15.13 4.89 7.79
N ILE A 192 -14.01 4.67 7.12
CA ILE A 192 -13.87 4.79 5.68
C ILE A 192 -13.31 3.48 5.15
N LEU A 193 -13.99 2.90 4.17
CA LEU A 193 -13.56 1.69 3.49
C LEU A 193 -13.33 1.95 2.00
N TYR A 194 -12.10 1.73 1.56
CA TYR A 194 -11.72 1.79 0.16
C TYR A 194 -11.86 0.41 -0.48
N TYR A 195 -12.44 0.36 -1.67
CA TYR A 195 -12.56 -0.86 -2.44
C TYR A 195 -12.11 -0.66 -3.86
N ASP A 196 -11.31 -1.59 -4.36
CA ASP A 196 -10.95 -1.67 -5.77
C ASP A 196 -10.66 -3.12 -6.15
N CYS A 197 -10.61 -3.36 -7.47
CA CYS A 197 -10.28 -4.65 -8.07
C CYS A 197 -8.99 -4.57 -8.88
N THR A 198 -8.26 -5.67 -8.88
CA THR A 198 -7.15 -5.86 -9.82
C THR A 198 -7.12 -7.28 -10.33
N ASN A 199 -6.36 -7.55 -11.40
CA ASN A 199 -6.22 -8.89 -11.93
C ASN A 199 -4.80 -9.43 -11.87
N TYR A 200 -4.74 -10.77 -11.81
CA TYR A 200 -3.51 -11.55 -11.77
C TYR A 200 -3.56 -12.61 -12.86
N TYR A 201 -2.50 -12.73 -13.63
CA TYR A 201 -2.42 -13.63 -14.77
C TYR A 201 -1.78 -14.96 -14.41
N PHE A 202 -2.09 -15.95 -15.23
CA PHE A 202 -1.48 -17.28 -15.23
C PHE A 202 -0.67 -17.47 -16.51
N GLU A 203 0.46 -18.12 -16.42
CA GLU A 203 1.25 -18.53 -17.61
C GLU A 203 0.69 -19.84 -18.17
N ILE A 204 -0.57 -19.81 -18.62
CA ILE A 204 -1.29 -20.89 -19.28
C ILE A 204 -2.04 -20.34 -20.49
N GLU A 205 -2.39 -21.20 -21.44
CA GLU A 205 -3.13 -20.83 -22.65
C GLU A 205 -4.61 -21.18 -22.57
N GLU A 206 -4.99 -22.18 -21.75
CA GLU A 206 -6.36 -22.67 -21.65
C GLU A 206 -7.10 -22.08 -20.44
N GLU A 207 -8.37 -21.72 -20.68
CA GLU A 207 -9.30 -21.33 -19.62
C GLU A 207 -9.74 -22.53 -18.79
N SER A 208 -9.88 -22.38 -17.49
CA SER A 208 -10.53 -23.36 -16.63
C SER A 208 -11.04 -22.69 -15.36
N ASP A 209 -12.21 -23.09 -14.88
CA ASP A 209 -12.84 -22.59 -13.65
C ASP A 209 -12.85 -21.05 -13.57
N SER A 210 -12.22 -20.45 -12.57
CA SER A 210 -12.11 -18.99 -12.42
C SER A 210 -11.08 -18.34 -13.34
N LYS A 211 -10.13 -19.12 -13.89
CA LYS A 211 -9.13 -18.64 -14.84
C LYS A 211 -9.76 -18.37 -16.20
N ARG A 212 -10.10 -17.14 -16.47
CA ARG A 212 -10.82 -16.73 -17.69
C ARG A 212 -10.07 -15.64 -18.42
N TYR A 213 -10.22 -15.61 -19.75
CA TYR A 213 -9.83 -14.46 -20.52
C TYR A 213 -10.73 -13.28 -20.18
N GLY A 214 -10.13 -12.15 -19.87
CA GLY A 214 -10.84 -10.95 -19.47
C GLY A 214 -10.07 -9.69 -19.84
N LYS A 215 -10.56 -8.53 -19.41
CA LYS A 215 -9.88 -7.26 -19.61
C LYS A 215 -8.66 -7.18 -18.70
N SER A 216 -7.52 -7.68 -19.19
CA SER A 216 -6.25 -7.59 -18.46
C SER A 216 -5.82 -6.13 -18.27
N LYS A 217 -5.62 -5.69 -17.03
CA LYS A 217 -5.06 -4.36 -16.71
C LYS A 217 -3.61 -4.20 -17.21
N GLU A 218 -2.95 -5.30 -17.58
CA GLU A 218 -1.58 -5.33 -18.10
C GLU A 218 -1.48 -5.63 -19.60
N ASN A 219 -2.63 -5.73 -20.28
CA ASN A 219 -2.73 -6.06 -21.71
C ASN A 219 -2.05 -7.39 -22.08
N ARG A 220 -2.00 -8.36 -21.15
CA ARG A 220 -1.48 -9.71 -21.41
C ARG A 220 -2.55 -10.61 -22.03
N PRO A 221 -2.16 -11.50 -22.94
CA PRO A 221 -3.08 -12.43 -23.62
C PRO A 221 -3.32 -13.71 -22.81
N ASN A 222 -3.15 -13.70 -21.51
CA ASN A 222 -3.25 -14.88 -20.65
C ASN A 222 -4.56 -14.87 -19.87
N PRO A 223 -5.11 -16.06 -19.49
CA PRO A 223 -6.17 -16.14 -18.51
C PRO A 223 -5.82 -15.44 -17.19
N ILE A 224 -6.80 -14.80 -16.60
CA ILE A 224 -6.67 -14.02 -15.37
C ILE A 224 -7.71 -14.45 -14.34
N VAL A 225 -7.47 -14.08 -13.09
CA VAL A 225 -8.47 -13.95 -12.02
C VAL A 225 -8.56 -12.51 -11.57
N THR A 226 -9.70 -12.09 -11.08
CA THR A 226 -9.91 -10.78 -10.50
C THR A 226 -9.93 -10.88 -8.98
N MET A 227 -9.14 -10.05 -8.30
CA MET A 227 -9.16 -9.92 -6.85
C MET A 227 -9.81 -8.59 -6.49
N GLY A 228 -10.85 -8.64 -5.65
CA GLY A 228 -11.39 -7.48 -4.96
C GLY A 228 -10.76 -7.37 -3.57
N LEU A 229 -10.41 -6.16 -3.17
CA LEU A 229 -9.77 -5.87 -1.88
C LEU A 229 -10.48 -4.71 -1.20
N PHE A 230 -10.84 -4.88 0.06
CA PHE A 230 -11.16 -3.78 0.97
C PHE A 230 -9.96 -3.42 1.86
N MET A 231 -9.76 -2.14 2.07
CA MET A 231 -8.84 -1.61 3.08
C MET A 231 -9.54 -0.51 3.90
N ASP A 232 -9.04 -0.26 5.09
CA ASP A 232 -9.50 0.83 5.96
C ASP A 232 -8.86 2.19 5.58
N ALA A 233 -9.21 3.22 6.35
CA ALA A 233 -8.70 4.58 6.12
C ALA A 233 -7.19 4.74 6.29
N ASP A 234 -6.54 3.81 6.98
CA ASP A 234 -5.09 3.83 7.23
C ASP A 234 -4.30 2.95 6.22
N GLY A 235 -4.97 2.48 5.17
CA GLY A 235 -4.37 1.67 4.11
C GLY A 235 -4.16 0.20 4.50
N ILE A 236 -4.64 -0.23 5.67
CA ILE A 236 -4.47 -1.61 6.14
C ILE A 236 -5.56 -2.50 5.53
N PRO A 237 -5.21 -3.66 4.90
CA PRO A 237 -6.19 -4.54 4.28
C PRO A 237 -7.21 -5.09 5.30
N LEU A 238 -8.47 -5.14 4.88
CA LEU A 238 -9.59 -5.58 5.70
C LEU A 238 -10.11 -6.95 5.26
N ALA A 239 -10.47 -7.08 3.99
CA ALA A 239 -11.00 -8.31 3.41
C ALA A 239 -10.72 -8.37 1.91
N PHE A 240 -10.64 -9.59 1.36
CA PHE A 240 -10.52 -9.83 -0.07
C PHE A 240 -11.36 -11.03 -0.51
N ASP A 241 -11.64 -11.08 -1.80
CA ASP A 241 -12.11 -12.31 -2.45
C ASP A 241 -11.58 -12.40 -3.89
N VAL A 242 -11.67 -13.58 -4.49
CA VAL A 242 -11.17 -13.88 -5.84
C VAL A 242 -12.35 -14.29 -6.72
N TYR A 243 -12.42 -13.68 -7.90
CA TYR A 243 -13.51 -13.83 -8.84
C TYR A 243 -12.99 -14.28 -10.22
N PRO A 244 -13.85 -14.89 -11.05
CA PRO A 244 -13.49 -15.21 -12.43
C PRO A 244 -12.96 -13.99 -13.22
N GLY A 245 -11.95 -14.21 -14.05
CA GLY A 245 -11.27 -13.14 -14.79
C GLY A 245 -12.14 -12.37 -15.77
N ASN A 246 -13.25 -12.94 -16.21
CA ASN A 246 -14.24 -12.32 -17.09
C ASN A 246 -15.45 -11.69 -16.35
N GLN A 247 -15.47 -11.78 -15.01
CA GLN A 247 -16.55 -11.21 -14.22
C GLN A 247 -16.51 -9.69 -14.24
N ASN A 248 -17.68 -9.06 -14.32
CA ASN A 248 -17.78 -7.60 -14.21
C ASN A 248 -17.42 -7.15 -12.79
N GLU A 249 -16.42 -6.29 -12.67
CA GLU A 249 -15.92 -5.78 -11.38
C GLU A 249 -17.05 -5.16 -10.52
N GLN A 250 -18.08 -4.55 -11.11
CA GLN A 250 -19.22 -3.99 -10.38
C GLN A 250 -20.00 -5.01 -9.56
N THR A 251 -20.00 -6.27 -9.99
CA THR A 251 -20.72 -7.35 -9.30
C THR A 251 -19.94 -7.98 -8.15
N THR A 252 -18.65 -7.66 -8.03
CA THR A 252 -17.78 -8.22 -7.00
C THR A 252 -17.92 -7.53 -5.64
N LEU A 253 -18.38 -6.28 -5.62
CA LEU A 253 -18.51 -5.46 -4.43
C LEU A 253 -19.46 -6.06 -3.39
N LYS A 254 -20.73 -6.26 -3.77
CA LYS A 254 -21.78 -6.66 -2.83
C LYS A 254 -21.51 -7.96 -2.07
N PRO A 255 -21.03 -9.04 -2.72
CA PRO A 255 -20.71 -10.27 -2.02
C PRO A 255 -19.66 -10.07 -0.93
N LEU A 256 -18.57 -9.35 -1.23
CA LEU A 256 -17.49 -9.11 -0.27
C LEU A 256 -17.91 -8.13 0.82
N GLU A 257 -18.64 -7.07 0.48
CA GLU A 257 -19.17 -6.12 1.45
C GLU A 257 -20.18 -6.78 2.42
N SER A 258 -21.01 -7.69 1.93
CA SER A 258 -21.93 -8.46 2.77
C SER A 258 -21.20 -9.28 3.83
N LYS A 259 -20.04 -9.87 3.49
CA LYS A 259 -19.17 -10.56 4.47
C LYS A 259 -18.65 -9.59 5.53
N ILE A 260 -18.23 -8.38 5.14
CA ILE A 260 -17.77 -7.36 6.09
C ILE A 260 -18.88 -6.99 7.07
N LEU A 261 -20.10 -6.79 6.58
CA LEU A 261 -21.26 -6.47 7.41
C LEU A 261 -21.60 -7.58 8.40
N GLN A 262 -21.46 -8.85 8.01
CA GLN A 262 -21.83 -10.01 8.81
C GLN A 262 -20.71 -10.44 9.77
N ASP A 263 -19.48 -10.55 9.30
CA ASP A 263 -18.40 -11.25 10.00
C ASP A 263 -17.46 -10.29 10.75
N PHE A 264 -17.41 -9.02 10.33
CA PHE A 264 -16.46 -8.05 10.88
C PHE A 264 -17.10 -7.05 11.84
N ASN A 265 -18.42 -7.13 12.04
CA ASN A 265 -19.20 -6.20 12.87
C ASN A 265 -18.96 -4.72 12.48
N CYS A 266 -18.84 -4.47 11.16
CA CYS A 266 -18.58 -3.18 10.58
C CYS A 266 -19.79 -2.77 9.74
N SER A 267 -20.74 -2.05 10.36
CA SER A 267 -22.05 -1.70 9.75
C SER A 267 -22.18 -0.23 9.36
N GLU A 268 -21.27 0.62 9.83
CA GLU A 268 -21.29 2.07 9.62
C GLU A 268 -19.96 2.52 9.00
N PHE A 269 -20.00 2.88 7.73
CA PHE A 269 -18.80 3.34 7.02
C PHE A 269 -19.13 4.15 5.77
N ILE A 270 -18.15 4.88 5.30
CA ILE A 270 -18.14 5.58 4.02
C ILE A 270 -17.41 4.68 3.00
N TYR A 271 -18.16 4.18 2.02
CA TYR A 271 -17.60 3.42 0.90
C TYR A 271 -16.93 4.36 -0.10
N CYS A 272 -15.66 4.13 -0.43
CA CYS A 272 -14.92 4.93 -1.40
C CYS A 272 -14.34 4.06 -2.52
N SER A 273 -14.64 4.40 -3.78
CA SER A 273 -14.15 3.67 -4.95
C SER A 273 -14.00 4.53 -6.20
N ASP A 274 -13.49 3.91 -7.27
CA ASP A 274 -13.41 4.53 -8.58
C ASP A 274 -14.76 4.50 -9.35
N SER A 275 -14.80 5.15 -10.51
CA SER A 275 -16.00 5.21 -11.36
C SER A 275 -16.39 3.86 -11.96
N GLY A 276 -15.47 2.92 -12.07
CA GLY A 276 -15.72 1.57 -12.59
C GLY A 276 -16.63 0.75 -11.68
N LEU A 277 -16.63 1.04 -10.39
CA LEU A 277 -17.39 0.36 -9.34
C LEU A 277 -18.65 1.12 -8.90
N GLY A 278 -18.88 2.30 -9.46
CA GLY A 278 -19.95 3.25 -9.08
C GLY A 278 -21.30 3.02 -9.75
N SER A 279 -21.75 1.78 -10.01
CA SER A 279 -23.08 1.52 -10.55
C SER A 279 -24.18 2.04 -9.62
N ALA A 280 -25.33 2.43 -10.18
CA ALA A 280 -26.50 2.84 -9.38
C ALA A 280 -26.92 1.78 -8.35
N ALA A 281 -26.75 0.49 -8.70
CA ALA A 281 -27.02 -0.63 -7.78
C ALA A 281 -26.04 -0.67 -6.60
N ASN A 282 -24.77 -0.38 -6.81
CA ASN A 282 -23.76 -0.31 -5.74
C ASN A 282 -23.96 0.93 -4.86
N ARG A 283 -24.27 2.08 -5.46
CA ARG A 283 -24.60 3.30 -4.70
C ARG A 283 -25.84 3.10 -3.82
N ARG A 284 -26.92 2.54 -4.38
CA ARG A 284 -28.14 2.21 -3.61
C ARG A 284 -27.85 1.23 -2.47
N PHE A 285 -27.00 0.25 -2.67
CA PHE A 285 -26.63 -0.69 -1.60
C PHE A 285 -25.87 0.03 -0.48
N ASN A 286 -24.98 0.97 -0.83
CA ASN A 286 -24.20 1.76 0.12
C ASN A 286 -24.94 3.01 0.65
N SER A 287 -26.20 3.24 0.29
CA SER A 287 -27.07 4.24 0.92
C SER A 287 -28.02 3.65 1.96
N LEU A 288 -27.92 2.34 2.25
CA LEU A 288 -28.76 1.66 3.23
C LEU A 288 -28.15 1.71 4.63
N GLY A 289 -28.99 1.88 5.64
CA GLY A 289 -28.55 2.00 7.02
C GLY A 289 -27.70 3.27 7.25
N ASN A 290 -26.65 3.16 8.05
CA ASN A 290 -25.76 4.29 8.37
C ASN A 290 -24.53 4.33 7.44
N ARG A 291 -24.68 3.90 6.19
CA ARG A 291 -23.61 3.91 5.19
C ARG A 291 -23.76 5.09 4.24
N ALA A 292 -22.62 5.59 3.81
CA ALA A 292 -22.51 6.59 2.75
C ALA A 292 -21.45 6.14 1.72
N TYR A 293 -21.37 6.87 0.63
CA TYR A 293 -20.36 6.58 -0.39
C TYR A 293 -19.75 7.86 -0.97
N ILE A 294 -18.51 7.73 -1.44
CA ILE A 294 -17.78 8.73 -2.22
C ILE A 294 -17.20 8.01 -3.43
N ILE A 295 -17.70 8.29 -4.61
CA ILE A 295 -17.34 7.56 -5.83
C ILE A 295 -16.88 8.55 -6.89
N THR A 296 -15.72 8.29 -7.50
CA THR A 296 -15.28 9.06 -8.66
C THR A 296 -16.32 9.02 -9.76
N HIS A 297 -16.69 10.16 -10.31
CA HIS A 297 -17.69 10.25 -11.37
C HIS A 297 -17.07 10.80 -12.66
N SER A 298 -17.37 10.13 -13.79
CA SER A 298 -16.85 10.53 -15.09
C SER A 298 -17.73 11.62 -15.72
N LEU A 299 -17.24 12.85 -15.75
CA LEU A 299 -17.90 13.98 -16.41
C LEU A 299 -18.21 13.69 -17.89
N LYS A 300 -17.35 12.95 -18.59
CA LYS A 300 -17.54 12.57 -20.00
C LYS A 300 -18.77 11.66 -20.23
N LYS A 301 -19.17 10.88 -19.21
CA LYS A 301 -20.30 9.93 -19.28
C LYS A 301 -21.62 10.51 -18.78
N MET A 302 -21.62 11.75 -18.29
CA MET A 302 -22.83 12.43 -17.83
C MET A 302 -23.76 12.79 -18.99
N LYS A 303 -25.05 12.94 -18.69
CA LYS A 303 -26.02 13.58 -19.61
C LYS A 303 -25.54 14.98 -19.95
N LYS A 304 -25.91 15.45 -21.13
CA LYS A 304 -25.44 16.75 -21.67
C LYS A 304 -25.77 17.89 -20.72
N GLU A 305 -26.99 17.95 -20.22
CA GLU A 305 -27.49 18.99 -19.33
C GLU A 305 -26.70 19.04 -18.01
N ASP A 306 -26.57 17.92 -17.32
CA ASP A 306 -25.81 17.81 -16.06
C ASP A 306 -24.33 18.15 -16.27
N ARG A 307 -23.77 17.75 -17.40
CA ARG A 307 -22.38 18.03 -17.78
C ARG A 307 -22.13 19.52 -18.02
N GLU A 308 -23.07 20.21 -18.69
CA GLU A 308 -23.00 21.65 -18.92
C GLU A 308 -23.04 22.42 -17.59
N ILE A 309 -23.88 22.02 -16.65
CA ILE A 309 -23.92 22.57 -15.30
C ILE A 309 -22.58 22.29 -14.57
N ALA A 310 -22.09 21.05 -14.65
CA ALA A 310 -20.85 20.64 -13.99
C ALA A 310 -19.63 21.42 -14.50
N LEU A 311 -19.52 21.63 -15.80
CA LEU A 311 -18.39 22.32 -16.44
C LEU A 311 -18.53 23.85 -16.48
N ASN A 312 -19.70 24.41 -16.12
CA ASN A 312 -19.87 25.86 -16.08
C ASN A 312 -18.82 26.47 -15.10
N PRO A 313 -17.97 27.41 -15.54
CA PRO A 313 -16.87 27.94 -14.73
C PRO A 313 -17.30 28.84 -13.57
N THR A 314 -18.58 29.19 -13.48
CA THR A 314 -19.11 30.03 -12.40
C THR A 314 -19.48 29.23 -11.16
N GLN A 315 -19.64 29.92 -10.02
CA GLN A 315 -20.08 29.35 -8.75
C GLN A 315 -19.11 28.36 -8.09
N PHE A 316 -17.83 28.40 -8.45
CA PHE A 316 -16.81 27.67 -7.70
C PHE A 316 -16.44 28.41 -6.42
N ARG A 317 -15.90 27.66 -5.44
CA ARG A 317 -15.38 28.18 -4.17
C ARG A 317 -13.99 27.61 -3.93
N LYS A 318 -13.14 28.36 -3.25
CA LYS A 318 -11.92 27.80 -2.66
C LYS A 318 -12.29 26.96 -1.44
N VAL A 319 -11.62 25.84 -1.20
CA VAL A 319 -11.80 25.04 0.02
C VAL A 319 -11.61 25.94 1.25
N GLY A 320 -12.57 25.90 2.19
CA GLY A 320 -12.58 26.76 3.39
C GLY A 320 -13.09 28.19 3.17
N SER A 321 -13.64 28.53 1.97
CA SER A 321 -14.20 29.84 1.67
C SER A 321 -15.66 29.75 1.21
N THR A 322 -16.48 30.71 1.59
CA THR A 322 -17.87 30.84 1.13
C THR A 322 -18.01 31.72 -0.12
N LYS A 323 -16.93 32.42 -0.53
CA LYS A 323 -16.94 33.32 -1.67
C LYS A 323 -16.96 32.57 -2.99
N PHE A 324 -17.91 32.92 -3.85
CA PHE A 324 -17.99 32.40 -5.22
C PHE A 324 -16.92 33.03 -6.12
N ILE A 325 -16.38 32.22 -6.99
CA ILE A 325 -15.30 32.55 -7.93
C ILE A 325 -15.71 32.06 -9.32
N ASP A 326 -15.39 32.85 -10.34
CA ASP A 326 -15.45 32.43 -11.73
C ASP A 326 -14.05 31.96 -12.15
N LEU A 327 -13.94 30.71 -12.56
CA LEU A 327 -12.64 30.11 -12.95
C LEU A 327 -11.95 30.85 -14.09
N ARG A 328 -12.69 31.58 -14.93
CA ARG A 328 -12.15 32.40 -16.04
C ARG A 328 -11.36 33.60 -15.55
N THR A 329 -11.58 34.06 -14.31
CA THR A 329 -10.91 35.19 -13.71
C THR A 329 -9.65 34.82 -12.93
N LEU A 330 -9.30 33.53 -12.89
CA LEU A 330 -8.12 33.06 -12.17
C LEU A 330 -6.84 33.39 -12.94
N ASP A 331 -5.88 33.98 -12.24
CA ASP A 331 -4.51 34.11 -12.74
C ASP A 331 -3.76 32.78 -12.42
N GLU A 332 -3.74 31.87 -13.40
CA GLU A 332 -3.09 30.56 -13.25
C GLU A 332 -1.54 30.65 -13.17
N THR A 333 -0.94 31.85 -13.34
CA THR A 333 0.50 32.09 -13.17
C THR A 333 0.85 32.38 -11.71
N ASP A 334 -0.11 32.77 -10.90
CA ASP A 334 0.06 32.94 -9.45
C ASP A 334 0.26 31.57 -8.78
N GLU A 335 1.30 31.45 -7.95
CA GLU A 335 1.66 30.17 -7.29
C GLU A 335 0.60 29.68 -6.31
N GLU A 336 -0.08 30.57 -5.60
CA GLU A 336 -1.16 30.21 -4.68
C GLU A 336 -2.38 29.70 -5.47
N VAL A 337 -2.77 30.40 -6.53
CA VAL A 337 -3.86 29.99 -7.44
C VAL A 337 -3.54 28.63 -8.08
N TYR A 338 -2.31 28.47 -8.58
CA TYR A 338 -1.86 27.23 -9.24
C TYR A 338 -1.98 25.99 -8.33
N ASN A 339 -1.66 26.13 -7.04
CA ASN A 339 -1.71 25.03 -6.08
C ASN A 339 -3.07 24.87 -5.38
N THR A 340 -4.03 25.78 -5.64
CA THR A 340 -5.36 25.72 -5.02
C THR A 340 -6.29 24.78 -5.76
N VAL A 341 -7.19 24.12 -5.00
CA VAL A 341 -8.30 23.34 -5.52
C VAL A 341 -9.59 24.12 -5.28
N TYR A 342 -10.33 24.36 -6.34
CA TYR A 342 -11.65 24.98 -6.33
C TYR A 342 -12.71 23.89 -6.45
N TYR A 343 -13.90 24.10 -5.88
CA TYR A 343 -15.00 23.13 -5.98
C TYR A 343 -16.35 23.82 -6.13
N LYS A 344 -17.31 23.09 -6.66
CA LYS A 344 -18.74 23.39 -6.55
C LYS A 344 -19.55 22.13 -6.32
N GLU A 345 -20.69 22.31 -5.70
CA GLU A 345 -21.66 21.26 -5.40
C GLU A 345 -22.84 21.40 -6.39
N VAL A 346 -23.20 20.27 -7.00
CA VAL A 346 -24.33 20.20 -7.93
C VAL A 346 -25.25 19.09 -7.44
N PRO A 347 -26.48 19.41 -7.02
CA PRO A 347 -27.48 18.40 -6.69
C PRO A 347 -27.82 17.56 -7.93
N VAL A 348 -27.85 16.25 -7.78
CA VAL A 348 -28.17 15.31 -8.86
C VAL A 348 -29.16 14.28 -8.34
N VAL A 349 -30.20 13.99 -9.10
CA VAL A 349 -31.14 12.93 -8.78
C VAL A 349 -30.93 11.74 -9.71
N THR A 350 -30.58 10.59 -9.14
CA THR A 350 -30.42 9.35 -9.91
C THR A 350 -31.49 8.34 -9.49
N GLY A 351 -32.56 8.25 -10.26
CA GLY A 351 -33.74 7.47 -9.86
C GLY A 351 -34.37 8.05 -8.60
N ASN A 352 -34.37 7.29 -7.48
CA ASN A 352 -34.91 7.73 -6.19
C ASN A 352 -33.79 8.10 -5.19
N MET A 353 -32.58 8.39 -5.66
CA MET A 353 -31.45 8.77 -4.79
C MET A 353 -31.15 10.25 -4.99
N ASP A 354 -31.20 11.00 -3.89
CA ASP A 354 -30.69 12.37 -3.82
C ASP A 354 -29.17 12.30 -3.58
N GLU A 355 -28.40 12.83 -4.51
CA GLU A 355 -26.95 12.76 -4.52
C GLU A 355 -26.36 14.16 -4.73
N THR A 356 -25.16 14.37 -4.26
CA THR A 356 -24.38 15.58 -4.53
C THR A 356 -23.18 15.22 -5.43
N LEU A 357 -23.10 15.88 -6.57
CA LEU A 357 -21.91 15.85 -7.41
C LEU A 357 -20.98 16.99 -6.96
N ILE A 358 -19.82 16.63 -6.43
CA ILE A 358 -18.77 17.59 -6.10
C ILE A 358 -17.83 17.65 -7.29
N VAL A 359 -17.83 18.78 -7.97
CA VAL A 359 -16.94 19.05 -9.10
C VAL A 359 -15.77 19.87 -8.60
N THR A 360 -14.57 19.37 -8.76
CA THR A 360 -13.34 20.11 -8.42
C THR A 360 -12.63 20.60 -9.67
N TYR A 361 -11.95 21.74 -9.56
CA TYR A 361 -11.06 22.28 -10.57
C TYR A 361 -9.71 22.62 -9.95
N SER A 362 -8.63 22.28 -10.64
CA SER A 362 -7.26 22.60 -10.22
C SER A 362 -6.41 23.00 -11.42
N PRO A 363 -5.81 24.21 -11.43
CA PRO A 363 -4.86 24.62 -12.47
C PRO A 363 -3.68 23.66 -12.61
N LYS A 364 -3.16 23.17 -11.51
CA LYS A 364 -2.07 22.16 -11.49
C LYS A 364 -2.47 20.86 -12.20
N TYR A 365 -3.70 20.40 -11.98
CA TYR A 365 -4.22 19.20 -12.65
C TYR A 365 -4.48 19.46 -14.13
N LYS A 366 -4.97 20.64 -14.49
CA LYS A 366 -5.11 21.10 -15.87
C LYS A 366 -3.77 21.05 -16.62
N ALA A 367 -2.72 21.64 -16.04
CA ALA A 367 -1.38 21.64 -16.60
C ALA A 367 -0.81 20.22 -16.78
N TYR A 368 -1.08 19.33 -15.81
CA TYR A 368 -0.70 17.92 -15.89
C TYR A 368 -1.39 17.19 -17.05
N GLN A 369 -2.71 17.35 -17.19
CA GLN A 369 -3.50 16.72 -18.26
C GLN A 369 -3.08 17.22 -19.63
N ARG A 370 -2.87 18.54 -19.79
CA ARG A 370 -2.35 19.15 -21.02
C ARG A 370 -1.02 18.52 -21.42
N ARG A 371 -0.05 18.47 -20.50
CA ARG A 371 1.27 17.88 -20.78
C ARG A 371 1.18 16.40 -21.21
N ILE A 372 0.27 15.61 -20.65
CA ILE A 372 0.06 14.22 -21.08
C ILE A 372 -0.52 14.20 -22.50
N ARG A 373 -1.52 15.03 -22.78
CA ARG A 373 -2.16 15.12 -24.10
C ARG A 373 -1.16 15.53 -25.18
N ASP A 374 -0.35 16.55 -24.91
CA ASP A 374 0.67 17.03 -25.83
C ASP A 374 1.65 15.92 -26.24
N ARG A 375 2.12 15.13 -25.27
CA ARG A 375 2.97 13.96 -25.55
C ARG A 375 2.26 12.88 -26.39
N GLN A 376 0.97 12.70 -26.20
CA GLN A 376 0.19 11.75 -26.99
C GLN A 376 -0.04 12.26 -28.42
N ILE A 377 -0.23 13.57 -28.61
CA ILE A 377 -0.32 14.22 -29.92
C ILE A 377 1.01 14.08 -30.65
N GLU A 378 2.14 14.43 -30.03
CA GLU A 378 3.48 14.23 -30.60
C GLU A 378 3.73 12.77 -31.01
N HIS A 379 3.24 11.82 -30.23
CA HIS A 379 3.37 10.40 -30.57
C HIS A 379 2.48 10.03 -31.77
N ALA A 380 1.26 10.57 -31.84
CA ALA A 380 0.37 10.39 -32.98
C ALA A 380 0.99 10.95 -34.28
N GLU A 381 1.58 12.15 -34.24
CA GLU A 381 2.29 12.77 -35.34
C GLU A 381 3.46 11.90 -35.84
N LYS A 382 4.26 11.36 -34.91
CA LYS A 382 5.36 10.43 -35.27
C LYS A 382 4.83 9.18 -35.97
N ILE A 383 3.66 8.63 -35.52
CA ILE A 383 3.05 7.47 -36.17
C ILE A 383 2.56 7.82 -37.59
N ILE A 384 1.91 8.97 -37.76
CA ILE A 384 1.41 9.42 -39.08
C ILE A 384 2.56 9.57 -40.08
N ASN A 385 3.65 10.17 -39.64
CA ASN A 385 4.81 10.47 -40.47
C ASN A 385 5.74 9.28 -40.76
N THR A 386 5.52 8.12 -40.08
CA THR A 386 6.34 6.91 -40.28
C THR A 386 5.74 6.03 -41.40
N PRO A 387 6.43 5.79 -42.51
CA PRO A 387 5.96 4.89 -43.59
C PRO A 387 5.73 3.47 -43.10
N GLY A 388 4.68 2.81 -43.59
CA GLY A 388 4.40 1.37 -43.33
C GLY A 388 3.84 1.03 -41.93
N ARG A 389 3.69 1.99 -41.03
CA ARG A 389 3.14 1.74 -39.70
C ARG A 389 1.62 1.62 -39.73
N LYS A 390 1.05 0.64 -38.94
CA LYS A 390 -0.41 0.51 -38.82
C LYS A 390 -1.00 1.73 -38.09
N ARG A 391 -1.96 2.40 -38.74
CA ARG A 391 -2.59 3.65 -38.31
C ARG A 391 -4.00 3.43 -37.78
N LYS A 392 -4.21 2.36 -36.99
CA LYS A 392 -5.52 2.03 -36.39
C LYS A 392 -5.41 2.12 -34.88
N GLY A 393 -6.23 2.94 -34.25
CA GLY A 393 -6.34 3.03 -32.79
C GLY A 393 -6.76 1.69 -32.17
N LYS A 394 -6.17 1.34 -31.04
CA LYS A 394 -6.40 0.08 -30.31
C LYS A 394 -7.45 0.23 -29.21
N ASN A 395 -7.49 1.39 -28.56
CA ASN A 395 -8.40 1.69 -27.44
C ASN A 395 -8.64 3.21 -27.33
N GLN A 396 -9.52 3.60 -26.40
CA GLN A 396 -9.88 5.01 -26.18
C GLN A 396 -8.72 5.91 -25.69
N ASN A 397 -7.66 5.33 -25.14
CA ASN A 397 -6.47 6.06 -24.68
C ASN A 397 -5.32 6.00 -25.68
N ASP A 398 -5.53 5.38 -26.85
CA ASP A 398 -4.52 5.30 -27.89
C ASP A 398 -4.28 6.71 -28.48
N PRO A 399 -3.01 7.15 -28.68
CA PRO A 399 -2.69 8.40 -29.36
C PRO A 399 -3.40 8.59 -30.69
N MET A 400 -3.67 7.51 -31.42
CA MET A 400 -4.39 7.54 -32.69
C MET A 400 -5.84 8.05 -32.59
N ARG A 401 -6.41 8.27 -31.38
CA ARG A 401 -7.71 8.94 -31.22
C ARG A 401 -7.67 10.41 -31.64
N PHE A 402 -6.50 11.02 -31.65
CA PHE A 402 -6.27 12.38 -32.14
C PHE A 402 -5.97 12.44 -33.64
N VAL A 403 -6.22 11.37 -34.39
CA VAL A 403 -5.96 11.30 -35.81
C VAL A 403 -7.26 11.14 -36.58
N LYS A 404 -7.55 12.11 -37.46
CA LYS A 404 -8.66 12.07 -38.38
C LYS A 404 -8.18 11.50 -39.72
N LYS A 405 -8.93 10.54 -40.24
CA LYS A 405 -8.70 9.95 -41.55
C LYS A 405 -9.61 10.65 -42.56
N THR A 406 -9.03 11.27 -43.54
CA THR A 406 -9.75 11.92 -44.64
C THR A 406 -9.49 11.16 -45.94
N SER A 407 -10.56 10.82 -46.65
CA SER A 407 -10.50 10.10 -47.93
C SER A 407 -11.05 10.95 -49.09
N VAL A 408 -11.16 12.26 -48.88
CA VAL A 408 -11.75 13.19 -49.86
C VAL A 408 -10.71 14.24 -50.22
N THR A 409 -10.61 14.58 -51.52
CA THR A 409 -9.79 15.69 -51.98
C THR A 409 -10.38 17.03 -51.58
N PRO A 410 -9.60 18.14 -51.58
CA PRO A 410 -10.15 19.47 -51.30
C PRO A 410 -11.32 19.86 -52.22
N ASP A 411 -11.37 19.29 -53.41
CA ASP A 411 -12.42 19.52 -54.40
C ASP A 411 -13.67 18.64 -54.23
N GLY A 412 -13.74 17.83 -53.15
CA GLY A 412 -14.90 17.02 -52.79
C GLY A 412 -14.96 15.63 -53.44
N GLU A 413 -13.95 15.24 -54.25
CA GLU A 413 -13.88 13.93 -54.89
C GLU A 413 -13.35 12.84 -53.93
N ILE A 414 -13.76 11.58 -54.13
CA ILE A 414 -13.26 10.44 -53.32
C ILE A 414 -11.81 10.15 -53.71
N ALA A 415 -10.88 10.37 -52.81
CA ALA A 415 -9.47 10.09 -53.03
C ALA A 415 -9.15 8.60 -52.86
N ASN A 416 -8.41 8.02 -53.80
CA ASN A 416 -7.84 6.68 -53.65
C ASN A 416 -6.77 6.59 -52.57
N LYS A 417 -6.23 7.73 -52.13
CA LYS A 417 -5.19 7.82 -51.12
C LYS A 417 -5.75 8.40 -49.82
N GLN A 418 -5.58 7.64 -48.72
CA GLN A 418 -5.99 8.07 -47.40
C GLN A 418 -4.98 9.07 -46.83
N VAL A 419 -5.46 10.22 -46.36
CA VAL A 419 -4.67 11.24 -45.69
C VAL A 419 -5.01 11.19 -44.18
N TYR A 420 -4.02 11.26 -43.34
CA TYR A 420 -4.13 11.24 -41.89
C TYR A 420 -3.64 12.60 -41.36
N ASN A 421 -4.51 13.31 -40.66
CA ASN A 421 -4.21 14.60 -40.07
C ASN A 421 -4.56 14.56 -38.56
N ILE A 422 -3.99 15.48 -37.81
CA ILE A 422 -4.40 15.68 -36.39
C ILE A 422 -5.84 16.20 -36.36
N ASP A 423 -6.63 15.68 -35.44
CA ASP A 423 -8.05 16.02 -35.24
C ASP A 423 -8.16 17.11 -34.16
N GLU A 424 -8.11 18.37 -34.58
CA GLU A 424 -8.24 19.53 -33.70
C GLU A 424 -9.59 19.56 -32.96
N GLU A 425 -10.67 19.11 -33.58
CA GLU A 425 -11.97 19.05 -32.92
C GLU A 425 -11.97 18.06 -31.74
N GLN A 426 -11.25 16.94 -31.88
CA GLN A 426 -11.10 15.97 -30.80
C GLN A 426 -10.22 16.51 -29.67
N ILE A 427 -9.19 17.26 -30.00
CA ILE A 427 -8.34 17.93 -29.01
C ILE A 427 -9.17 18.92 -28.21
N GLN A 428 -9.90 19.82 -28.85
CA GLN A 428 -10.76 20.80 -28.18
C GLN A 428 -11.84 20.13 -27.32
N LYS A 429 -12.44 19.03 -27.78
CA LYS A 429 -13.39 18.23 -26.98
C LYS A 429 -12.77 17.63 -25.72
N GLU A 430 -11.50 17.31 -25.74
CA GLU A 430 -10.80 16.82 -24.53
C GLU A 430 -10.34 17.97 -23.64
N GLU A 431 -9.96 19.11 -24.18
CA GLU A 431 -9.51 20.30 -23.43
C GLU A 431 -10.57 20.87 -22.52
N MET A 432 -11.85 20.79 -22.89
CA MET A 432 -12.94 21.28 -22.04
C MET A 432 -13.04 20.58 -20.66
N TYR A 433 -12.41 19.42 -20.50
CA TYR A 433 -12.37 18.68 -19.23
C TYR A 433 -11.09 18.92 -18.43
N ASP A 434 -10.15 19.71 -18.97
CA ASP A 434 -8.86 19.90 -18.29
C ASP A 434 -9.01 20.61 -16.96
N GLY A 435 -8.38 20.04 -15.95
CA GLY A 435 -8.44 20.56 -14.58
C GLY A 435 -9.65 20.10 -13.78
N PHE A 436 -10.68 19.56 -14.46
CA PHE A 436 -11.91 19.12 -13.78
C PHE A 436 -11.83 17.67 -13.34
N TYR A 437 -12.35 17.43 -12.14
CA TYR A 437 -12.52 16.11 -11.56
C TYR A 437 -13.83 16.09 -10.77
N ALA A 438 -14.53 14.97 -10.71
CA ALA A 438 -15.79 14.91 -10.01
C ALA A 438 -15.94 13.65 -9.16
N VAL A 439 -16.62 13.78 -8.04
CA VAL A 439 -17.09 12.68 -7.21
C VAL A 439 -18.58 12.81 -6.97
N ILE A 440 -19.28 11.69 -6.87
CA ILE A 440 -20.69 11.62 -6.50
C ILE A 440 -20.80 11.02 -5.10
N THR A 441 -21.64 11.59 -4.26
CA THR A 441 -21.79 11.18 -2.86
C THR A 441 -23.22 11.41 -2.37
N ASN A 442 -23.64 10.63 -1.37
CA ASN A 442 -24.81 10.89 -0.54
C ASN A 442 -24.41 11.39 0.87
N LEU A 443 -23.11 11.62 1.10
CA LEU A 443 -22.62 12.10 2.37
C LEU A 443 -22.89 13.60 2.49
N GLU A 444 -23.54 14.01 3.56
CA GLU A 444 -23.67 15.41 3.96
C GLU A 444 -22.46 15.76 4.85
N GLY A 445 -21.79 16.88 4.58
CA GLY A 445 -20.66 17.30 5.38
C GLY A 445 -19.68 18.23 4.68
N ASP A 446 -18.51 18.39 5.28
CA ASP A 446 -17.47 19.26 4.73
C ASP A 446 -16.87 18.68 3.44
N VAL A 447 -17.02 19.44 2.36
CA VAL A 447 -16.47 19.08 1.04
C VAL A 447 -14.96 18.88 1.08
N SER A 448 -14.24 19.57 1.96
CA SER A 448 -12.79 19.41 2.11
C SER A 448 -12.44 18.00 2.59
N GLU A 449 -13.23 17.44 3.51
CA GLU A 449 -13.07 16.06 3.99
C GLU A 449 -13.40 15.05 2.90
N ILE A 450 -14.48 15.27 2.14
CA ILE A 450 -14.86 14.40 1.02
C ILE A 450 -13.73 14.34 -0.03
N ILE A 451 -13.17 15.50 -0.38
CA ILE A 451 -12.03 15.58 -1.31
C ILE A 451 -10.80 14.86 -0.75
N ARG A 452 -10.53 15.03 0.55
CA ARG A 452 -9.41 14.36 1.24
C ARG A 452 -9.57 12.84 1.23
N ILE A 453 -10.75 12.35 1.59
CA ILE A 453 -11.07 10.91 1.55
C ILE A 453 -10.87 10.35 0.15
N ASN A 454 -11.42 11.01 -0.87
CA ASN A 454 -11.26 10.53 -2.25
C ASN A 454 -9.78 10.54 -2.71
N LYS A 455 -8.98 11.50 -2.25
CA LYS A 455 -7.55 11.52 -2.57
C LYS A 455 -6.78 10.35 -1.96
N GLN A 456 -7.13 9.89 -0.76
CA GLN A 456 -6.46 8.77 -0.11
C GLN A 456 -6.71 7.41 -0.81
N ARG A 457 -7.64 7.33 -1.75
CA ARG A 457 -7.89 6.12 -2.55
C ARG A 457 -6.65 5.56 -3.26
N TRP A 458 -5.62 6.38 -3.54
CA TRP A 458 -4.37 5.90 -4.14
C TRP A 458 -3.66 4.80 -3.32
N GLU A 459 -3.91 4.72 -2.01
CA GLU A 459 -3.29 3.71 -1.16
C GLU A 459 -3.71 2.27 -1.51
N ILE A 460 -4.92 2.08 -2.06
CA ILE A 460 -5.34 0.75 -2.51
C ILE A 460 -4.56 0.33 -3.78
N GLU A 461 -4.25 1.27 -4.65
CA GLU A 461 -3.41 1.03 -5.82
C GLU A 461 -1.99 0.66 -5.38
N GLU A 462 -1.48 1.31 -4.32
CA GLU A 462 -0.20 0.99 -3.70
C GLU A 462 -0.21 -0.42 -3.08
N ASN A 463 -1.28 -0.82 -2.39
CA ASN A 463 -1.44 -2.17 -1.88
C ASN A 463 -1.35 -3.22 -3.01
N PHE A 464 -2.02 -2.97 -4.13
CA PHE A 464 -1.91 -3.85 -5.29
C PHE A 464 -0.51 -3.84 -5.92
N ARG A 465 0.15 -2.69 -5.94
CA ARG A 465 1.53 -2.59 -6.41
C ARG A 465 2.46 -3.44 -5.54
N ILE A 466 2.38 -3.33 -4.21
CA ILE A 466 3.16 -4.14 -3.27
C ILE A 466 2.93 -5.63 -3.50
N MET A 467 1.67 -6.05 -3.60
CA MET A 467 1.35 -7.45 -3.87
C MET A 467 1.93 -7.96 -5.19
N LYS A 468 1.89 -7.14 -6.25
CA LYS A 468 2.32 -7.53 -7.59
C LYS A 468 3.85 -7.50 -7.77
N THR A 469 4.53 -6.52 -7.16
CA THR A 469 5.96 -6.29 -7.37
C THR A 469 6.82 -6.81 -6.23
N GLU A 470 6.47 -6.50 -4.99
CA GLU A 470 7.30 -6.87 -3.84
C GLU A 470 7.05 -8.31 -3.37
N PHE A 471 5.80 -8.76 -3.46
CA PHE A 471 5.41 -10.11 -3.09
C PHE A 471 5.27 -11.05 -4.29
N GLU A 472 5.51 -10.58 -5.50
CA GLU A 472 5.44 -11.38 -6.73
C GLU A 472 4.20 -12.30 -6.75
N ALA A 473 3.02 -11.74 -6.42
CA ALA A 473 1.77 -12.50 -6.41
C ALA A 473 1.38 -13.01 -7.81
N ARG A 474 2.12 -12.63 -8.84
CA ARG A 474 1.98 -13.03 -10.23
C ARG A 474 3.36 -13.30 -10.87
N PRO A 475 3.46 -14.23 -11.83
CA PRO A 475 2.41 -15.13 -12.28
C PRO A 475 1.96 -16.09 -11.18
N VAL A 476 0.69 -16.55 -11.25
CA VAL A 476 0.15 -17.50 -10.27
C VAL A 476 0.53 -18.93 -10.67
N TYR A 477 1.32 -19.61 -9.84
CA TYR A 477 1.85 -20.95 -10.15
C TYR A 477 0.95 -22.11 -9.72
N VAL A 478 -0.11 -21.86 -8.94
CA VAL A 478 -1.08 -22.87 -8.51
C VAL A 478 -2.28 -22.89 -9.46
N ARG A 479 -2.86 -24.09 -9.72
CA ARG A 479 -3.88 -24.26 -10.75
C ARG A 479 -5.30 -24.52 -10.21
N ARG A 480 -5.44 -25.23 -9.06
CA ARG A 480 -6.74 -25.57 -8.48
C ARG A 480 -7.34 -24.37 -7.78
N GLU A 481 -8.68 -24.20 -7.85
CA GLU A 481 -9.42 -23.08 -7.28
C GLU A 481 -9.07 -22.82 -5.80
N GLU A 482 -9.17 -23.86 -4.98
CA GLU A 482 -8.85 -23.77 -3.57
C GLU A 482 -7.39 -23.34 -3.32
N ARG A 483 -6.46 -23.76 -4.17
CA ARG A 483 -5.05 -23.37 -4.06
C ARG A 483 -4.80 -21.93 -4.52
N ILE A 484 -5.58 -21.45 -5.48
CA ILE A 484 -5.55 -20.06 -5.93
C ILE A 484 -6.03 -19.15 -4.78
N LYS A 485 -7.17 -19.48 -4.16
CA LYS A 485 -7.69 -18.71 -3.01
C LYS A 485 -6.68 -18.71 -1.84
N ALA A 486 -6.06 -19.86 -1.53
CA ALA A 486 -5.02 -19.96 -0.50
C ALA A 486 -3.74 -19.17 -0.84
N HIS A 487 -3.36 -19.10 -2.12
CA HIS A 487 -2.25 -18.26 -2.57
C HIS A 487 -2.53 -16.79 -2.27
N PHE A 488 -3.72 -16.28 -2.62
CA PHE A 488 -4.09 -14.90 -2.32
C PHE A 488 -4.30 -14.65 -0.83
N MET A 489 -4.73 -15.65 -0.04
CA MET A 489 -4.73 -15.57 1.42
C MET A 489 -3.32 -15.35 1.97
N THR A 490 -2.33 -16.10 1.47
CA THR A 490 -0.92 -15.89 1.86
C THR A 490 -0.47 -14.46 1.52
N CYS A 491 -0.78 -13.96 0.32
CA CYS A 491 -0.45 -12.59 -0.09
C CYS A 491 -1.17 -11.52 0.75
N TYR A 492 -2.44 -11.74 1.08
CA TYR A 492 -3.24 -10.86 1.94
C TYR A 492 -2.66 -10.77 3.36
N ILE A 493 -2.31 -11.91 3.97
CA ILE A 493 -1.68 -11.91 5.30
C ILE A 493 -0.32 -11.21 5.23
N SER A 494 0.46 -11.44 4.18
CA SER A 494 1.75 -10.77 3.98
C SER A 494 1.58 -9.24 3.88
N LEU A 495 0.55 -8.78 3.17
CA LEU A 495 0.22 -7.36 3.07
C LEU A 495 -0.23 -6.79 4.43
N LEU A 496 -1.06 -7.52 5.17
CA LEU A 496 -1.50 -7.14 6.51
C LEU A 496 -0.30 -6.98 7.47
N LEU A 497 0.61 -7.96 7.49
CA LEU A 497 1.81 -7.89 8.35
C LEU A 497 2.71 -6.72 7.96
N TYR A 498 2.91 -6.52 6.65
CA TYR A 498 3.72 -5.40 6.14
C TYR A 498 3.11 -4.04 6.59
N ARG A 499 1.80 -3.83 6.39
CA ARG A 499 1.13 -2.59 6.78
C ARG A 499 1.16 -2.35 8.29
N LEU A 500 0.97 -3.39 9.09
CA LEU A 500 1.09 -3.28 10.56
C LEU A 500 2.53 -2.97 10.98
N LEU A 501 3.53 -3.53 10.32
CA LEU A 501 4.93 -3.20 10.56
C LEU A 501 5.24 -1.76 10.19
N GLU A 502 4.78 -1.30 9.03
CA GLU A 502 4.93 0.08 8.56
C GLU A 502 4.34 1.07 9.57
N LYS A 503 3.12 0.82 10.08
CA LYS A 503 2.50 1.63 11.14
C LYS A 503 3.29 1.62 12.44
N LYS A 504 3.81 0.47 12.87
CA LYS A 504 4.69 0.38 14.06
C LYS A 504 5.99 1.15 13.89
N LEU A 505 6.48 1.32 12.67
CA LEU A 505 7.65 2.13 12.33
C LEU A 505 7.30 3.61 12.11
N GLY A 506 6.03 4.02 12.35
CA GLY A 506 5.58 5.40 12.27
C GLY A 506 5.52 5.95 10.84
N ASP A 507 5.32 5.10 9.83
CA ASP A 507 5.28 5.45 8.40
C ASP A 507 6.55 6.20 7.92
N ALA A 508 7.67 6.00 8.61
CA ALA A 508 8.91 6.76 8.38
C ALA A 508 9.78 6.20 7.25
N TYR A 509 9.49 4.99 6.77
CA TYR A 509 10.32 4.26 5.81
C TYR A 509 9.54 3.81 4.60
N THR A 510 10.20 3.78 3.45
CA THR A 510 9.60 3.27 2.20
C THR A 510 9.50 1.75 2.22
N VAL A 511 8.59 1.20 1.39
CA VAL A 511 8.42 -0.25 1.18
C VAL A 511 9.75 -0.94 0.92
N SER A 512 10.56 -0.40 0.00
CA SER A 512 11.86 -0.97 -0.36
C SER A 512 12.87 -0.94 0.80
N GLN A 513 12.81 0.05 1.67
CA GLN A 513 13.67 0.11 2.85
C GLN A 513 13.28 -0.96 3.87
N ILE A 514 11.99 -1.07 4.20
CA ILE A 514 11.50 -2.06 5.16
C ILE A 514 11.82 -3.47 4.67
N LEU A 515 11.37 -3.82 3.46
CA LEU A 515 11.54 -5.17 2.92
C LEU A 515 13.00 -5.49 2.63
N GLY A 516 13.77 -4.52 2.11
CA GLY A 516 15.20 -4.67 1.88
C GLY A 516 15.97 -4.96 3.17
N THR A 517 15.63 -4.27 4.26
CA THR A 517 16.21 -4.52 5.58
C THR A 517 15.89 -5.93 6.08
N LEU A 518 14.61 -6.34 6.08
CA LEU A 518 14.21 -7.68 6.50
C LEU A 518 14.90 -8.79 5.69
N ARG A 519 15.04 -8.59 4.37
CA ARG A 519 15.70 -9.54 3.45
C ARG A 519 17.21 -9.63 3.68
N SER A 520 17.85 -8.54 4.11
CA SER A 520 19.30 -8.47 4.31
C SER A 520 19.77 -8.82 5.72
N MET A 521 18.86 -8.89 6.70
CA MET A 521 19.22 -9.20 8.10
C MET A 521 19.75 -10.63 8.21
N GLN A 522 21.02 -10.76 8.61
CA GLN A 522 21.68 -12.05 8.78
C GLN A 522 22.18 -12.22 10.22
N MET A 523 22.08 -13.43 10.71
CA MET A 523 22.67 -13.85 11.98
C MET A 523 23.60 -15.04 11.73
N THR A 524 24.79 -15.01 12.29
CA THR A 524 25.75 -16.10 12.18
C THR A 524 25.93 -16.78 13.53
N LEU A 525 25.79 -18.10 13.56
CA LEU A 525 26.03 -18.95 14.71
C LEU A 525 27.53 -19.20 14.83
N LEU A 526 28.17 -18.65 15.87
CA LEU A 526 29.57 -18.85 16.17
C LEU A 526 29.68 -19.81 17.36
N ASN A 527 30.30 -20.99 17.14
CA ASN A 527 30.45 -22.05 18.15
C ASN A 527 29.22 -22.17 19.07
N THR A 528 28.55 -23.20 19.12
CA THR A 528 27.32 -23.56 19.82
C THR A 528 26.71 -22.63 20.90
N CYS A 529 27.37 -21.54 21.30
CA CYS A 529 26.97 -20.67 22.42
C CYS A 529 26.85 -19.17 22.12
N LEU A 530 27.25 -18.66 20.95
CA LEU A 530 27.21 -17.21 20.66
C LEU A 530 26.48 -16.92 19.35
N LEU A 531 25.44 -16.10 19.46
CA LEU A 531 24.72 -15.52 18.33
C LEU A 531 25.28 -14.12 18.06
N TYR A 532 25.72 -13.85 16.84
CA TYR A 532 26.18 -12.54 16.40
C TYR A 532 25.28 -12.04 15.27
N THR A 533 24.68 -10.87 15.47
CA THR A 533 23.97 -10.15 14.41
C THR A 533 24.96 -9.28 13.67
N SER A 534 25.15 -9.48 12.38
CA SER A 534 25.91 -8.51 11.59
C SER A 534 25.08 -7.21 11.48
N PRO A 535 25.70 -6.04 11.68
CA PRO A 535 25.02 -4.77 11.48
C PRO A 535 24.52 -4.66 10.05
N SER A 536 23.36 -4.05 9.89
CA SER A 536 22.85 -3.72 8.55
C SER A 536 23.87 -2.83 7.82
N PRO A 537 24.07 -2.99 6.50
CA PRO A 537 24.93 -2.11 5.71
C PRO A 537 24.57 -0.62 5.80
N ARG A 538 23.46 -0.29 6.46
CA ARG A 538 22.98 1.09 6.66
C ARG A 538 23.37 1.71 8.01
N ASP A 539 24.02 0.94 8.88
CA ASP A 539 24.50 1.42 10.19
C ASP A 539 25.95 1.92 10.14
N SER A 540 26.54 1.96 8.94
CA SER A 540 27.89 2.52 8.66
C SER A 540 27.82 3.90 8.03
#